data_ec169685fe48d5cec08d9e55b3841202
#
_entry.id   ec169685fe48d5cec08d9e55b3841202
#
_cell.length_a   1.000
_cell.length_b   1.000
_cell.length_c   1.000
_cell.angle_alpha   90.00
_cell.angle_beta   90.00
_cell.angle_gamma   90.00
#
_symmetry.space_group_name_H-M   'P 1'
#
loop_
_entity.id
_entity.type
_entity.pdbx_description
1 polymer ?
#
loop_
_entity_poly.entity_id
_entity_poly.type
_entity_poly.pdbx_seq_one_letter_code
_entity_poly.pdbx_strand_id
1 'polypeptide(L)'
;MTHVLLIDDDELITRPLAAALEQSNYRVTVAHTGQHGLELALAEKPDVVILDVLMPTMDGWQVCQALRQHSTVPILMLTALGEEVDRILGLELGADDYLTKPFSTRELLARLRALLRRVKLDRGDPEKIDSLQAGDLRLDLVTRRAFKGHDELTLRYKEFELLSFLMSQPGKAVARAELFDKVWGTDWLGDTRTLDVHIRWLREKIEDTPSEPHYIQTVRGVGYRFVPPEKAG
;
A
#
# COMPACT_ATOMS: atom_id res chain seq x y z
N MET A 1 11.22 16.86 -2.08
CA MET A 1 10.89 16.31 -3.41
C MET A 1 10.67 14.83 -3.21
N THR A 2 9.57 14.27 -3.66
CA THR A 2 9.24 12.85 -3.45
C THR A 2 10.22 11.96 -4.21
N HIS A 3 10.80 10.98 -3.53
CA HIS A 3 11.81 10.10 -4.07
C HIS A 3 11.20 8.78 -4.56
N VAL A 4 11.37 8.47 -5.83
CA VAL A 4 10.92 7.24 -6.50
C VAL A 4 12.15 6.39 -6.81
N LEU A 5 12.16 5.14 -6.38
CA LEU A 5 13.10 4.14 -6.86
C LEU A 5 12.42 3.29 -7.92
N LEU A 6 12.99 3.27 -9.12
CA LEU A 6 12.52 2.48 -10.26
C LEU A 6 13.46 1.30 -10.49
N ILE A 7 12.93 0.08 -10.42
CA ILE A 7 13.68 -1.17 -10.55
C ILE A 7 13.11 -1.96 -11.72
N ASP A 8 13.84 -2.02 -12.82
CA ASP A 8 13.45 -2.75 -14.04
C ASP A 8 14.72 -2.91 -14.90
N ASP A 9 14.98 -4.10 -15.43
CA ASP A 9 16.21 -4.41 -16.21
C ASP A 9 16.15 -3.88 -17.65
N ASP A 10 14.97 -3.51 -18.14
CA ASP A 10 14.78 -2.97 -19.47
C ASP A 10 15.01 -1.45 -19.52
N GLU A 11 16.14 -1.04 -20.07
CA GLU A 11 16.45 0.38 -20.27
C GLU A 11 15.49 1.10 -21.23
N LEU A 12 14.81 0.38 -22.14
CA LEU A 12 13.81 0.96 -23.04
C LEU A 12 12.54 1.37 -22.26
N ILE A 13 12.32 0.78 -21.10
CA ILE A 13 11.22 1.15 -20.20
C ILE A 13 11.71 2.19 -19.19
N THR A 14 12.85 1.97 -18.54
CA THR A 14 13.31 2.81 -17.43
C THR A 14 13.67 4.23 -17.85
N ARG A 15 14.35 4.41 -18.99
CA ARG A 15 14.76 5.75 -19.47
C ARG A 15 13.59 6.70 -19.73
N PRO A 16 12.59 6.36 -20.58
CA PRO A 16 11.45 7.26 -20.81
C PRO A 16 10.59 7.44 -19.57
N LEU A 17 10.48 6.40 -18.73
CA LEU A 17 9.69 6.46 -17.51
C LEU A 17 10.34 7.36 -16.47
N ALA A 18 11.65 7.26 -16.25
CA ALA A 18 12.38 8.15 -15.35
C ALA A 18 12.26 9.61 -15.79
N ALA A 19 12.45 9.90 -17.10
CA ALA A 19 12.28 11.26 -17.63
C ALA A 19 10.86 11.81 -17.38
N ALA A 20 9.82 11.00 -17.56
CA ALA A 20 8.42 11.41 -17.31
C ALA A 20 8.13 11.65 -15.82
N LEU A 21 8.72 10.85 -14.94
CA LEU A 21 8.63 11.03 -13.50
C LEU A 21 9.35 12.32 -13.06
N GLU A 22 10.54 12.59 -13.57
CA GLU A 22 11.30 13.82 -13.30
C GLU A 22 10.55 15.06 -13.77
N GLN A 23 9.96 15.04 -14.99
CA GLN A 23 9.07 16.11 -15.48
C GLN A 23 7.84 16.32 -14.57
N SER A 24 7.43 15.29 -13.85
CA SER A 24 6.34 15.35 -12.87
C SER A 24 6.80 15.73 -11.45
N ASN A 25 8.02 16.29 -11.31
CA ASN A 25 8.64 16.72 -10.06
C ASN A 25 8.92 15.61 -9.03
N TYR A 26 9.27 14.40 -9.49
CA TYR A 26 9.83 13.35 -8.66
C TYR A 26 11.37 13.35 -8.74
N ARG A 27 12.05 12.99 -7.66
CA ARG A 27 13.46 12.56 -7.70
C ARG A 27 13.46 11.08 -8.05
N VAL A 28 14.20 10.66 -9.05
CA VAL A 28 14.21 9.27 -9.50
C VAL A 28 15.61 8.67 -9.33
N THR A 29 15.67 7.50 -8.71
CA THR A 29 16.84 6.61 -8.73
C THR A 29 16.44 5.38 -9.53
N VAL A 30 17.31 4.88 -10.40
CA VAL A 30 17.06 3.70 -11.24
C VAL A 30 18.02 2.57 -10.88
N ALA A 31 17.49 1.37 -10.76
CA ALA A 31 18.26 0.14 -10.63
C ALA A 31 17.87 -0.83 -11.75
N HIS A 32 18.85 -1.50 -12.35
CA HIS A 32 18.65 -2.43 -13.45
C HIS A 32 18.75 -3.91 -13.03
N THR A 33 18.81 -4.19 -11.74
CA THR A 33 18.76 -5.55 -11.19
C THR A 33 18.04 -5.56 -9.85
N GLY A 34 17.37 -6.67 -9.54
CA GLY A 34 16.66 -6.83 -8.27
C GLY A 34 17.54 -6.65 -7.05
N GLN A 35 18.75 -7.24 -7.07
CA GLN A 35 19.71 -7.14 -5.97
C GLN A 35 20.12 -5.67 -5.71
N HIS A 36 20.53 -4.94 -6.74
CA HIS A 36 20.92 -3.53 -6.61
C HIS A 36 19.72 -2.65 -6.19
N GLY A 37 18.53 -2.95 -6.70
CA GLY A 37 17.30 -2.27 -6.31
C GLY A 37 16.99 -2.44 -4.83
N LEU A 38 17.15 -3.65 -4.28
CA LEU A 38 16.97 -3.93 -2.86
C LEU A 38 17.98 -3.16 -1.99
N GLU A 39 19.24 -3.15 -2.39
CA GLU A 39 20.31 -2.42 -1.69
C GLU A 39 20.01 -0.90 -1.66
N LEU A 40 19.64 -0.32 -2.79
CA LEU A 40 19.27 1.10 -2.88
C LEU A 40 18.00 1.41 -2.05
N ALA A 41 17.00 0.55 -2.08
CA ALA A 41 15.77 0.73 -1.32
C ALA A 41 16.04 0.81 0.19
N LEU A 42 16.94 -0.03 0.70
CA LEU A 42 17.31 -0.06 2.11
C LEU A 42 18.22 1.13 2.50
N ALA A 43 19.15 1.52 1.62
CA ALA A 43 20.10 2.60 1.86
C ALA A 43 19.48 3.99 1.72
N GLU A 44 18.74 4.24 0.63
CA GLU A 44 18.20 5.56 0.30
C GLU A 44 16.82 5.84 0.86
N LYS A 45 16.10 4.80 1.31
CA LYS A 45 14.75 4.87 1.89
C LYS A 45 13.79 5.73 1.03
N PRO A 46 13.51 5.31 -0.20
CA PRO A 46 12.64 6.05 -1.11
C PRO A 46 11.22 6.17 -0.53
N ASP A 47 10.47 7.17 -1.00
CA ASP A 47 9.05 7.35 -0.64
C ASP A 47 8.14 6.32 -1.32
N VAL A 48 8.58 5.74 -2.44
CA VAL A 48 7.87 4.70 -3.18
C VAL A 48 8.83 3.92 -4.08
N VAL A 49 8.54 2.65 -4.28
CA VAL A 49 9.26 1.76 -5.20
C VAL A 49 8.34 1.39 -6.36
N ILE A 50 8.82 1.55 -7.59
CA ILE A 50 8.23 0.97 -8.80
C ILE A 50 9.11 -0.21 -9.19
N LEU A 51 8.54 -1.40 -9.30
CA LEU A 51 9.28 -2.66 -9.35
C LEU A 51 8.76 -3.55 -10.47
N ASP A 52 9.60 -3.88 -11.43
CA ASP A 52 9.26 -4.91 -12.40
C ASP A 52 9.24 -6.30 -11.78
N VAL A 53 8.32 -7.12 -12.23
CA VAL A 53 8.20 -8.53 -11.78
C VAL A 53 9.24 -9.40 -12.45
N LEU A 54 9.40 -9.26 -13.77
CA LEU A 54 10.22 -10.18 -14.57
C LEU A 54 11.63 -9.63 -14.75
N MET A 55 12.50 -9.92 -13.79
CA MET A 55 13.91 -9.57 -13.87
C MET A 55 14.81 -10.81 -13.74
N PRO A 56 16.01 -10.82 -14.37
CA PRO A 56 16.99 -11.90 -14.21
C PRO A 56 17.51 -12.02 -12.79
N THR A 57 17.89 -13.23 -12.40
CA THR A 57 18.55 -13.58 -11.12
C THR A 57 17.71 -13.39 -9.87
N MET A 58 17.24 -12.20 -9.60
CA MET A 58 16.34 -11.85 -8.50
C MET A 58 15.13 -11.16 -9.07
N ASP A 59 14.00 -11.85 -9.13
CA ASP A 59 12.74 -11.32 -9.64
C ASP A 59 12.10 -10.31 -8.69
N GLY A 60 11.09 -9.58 -9.19
CA GLY A 60 10.42 -8.55 -8.40
C GLY A 60 9.68 -9.10 -7.18
N TRP A 61 9.22 -10.35 -7.21
CA TRP A 61 8.58 -10.97 -6.06
C TRP A 61 9.58 -11.18 -4.92
N GLN A 62 10.77 -11.67 -5.24
CA GLN A 62 11.85 -11.87 -4.29
C GLN A 62 12.33 -10.54 -3.70
N VAL A 63 12.45 -9.50 -4.53
CA VAL A 63 12.77 -8.13 -4.07
C VAL A 63 11.69 -7.62 -3.12
N CYS A 64 10.41 -7.74 -3.49
CA CYS A 64 9.28 -7.32 -2.67
C CYS A 64 9.28 -8.03 -1.32
N GLN A 65 9.41 -9.35 -1.31
CA GLN A 65 9.43 -10.15 -0.10
C GLN A 65 10.60 -9.77 0.83
N ALA A 66 11.82 -9.63 0.27
CA ALA A 66 13.00 -9.23 1.02
C ALA A 66 12.85 -7.81 1.60
N LEU A 67 12.32 -6.88 0.79
CA LEU A 67 12.10 -5.50 1.24
C LEU A 67 11.07 -5.42 2.36
N ARG A 68 10.01 -6.24 2.33
CA ARG A 68 8.97 -6.30 3.36
C ARG A 68 9.45 -6.80 4.72
N GLN A 69 10.59 -7.47 4.79
CA GLN A 69 11.22 -7.83 6.07
C GLN A 69 11.78 -6.61 6.81
N HIS A 70 12.06 -5.51 6.10
CA HIS A 70 12.76 -4.35 6.64
C HIS A 70 12.06 -3.02 6.40
N SER A 71 11.04 -2.96 5.53
CA SER A 71 10.42 -1.71 5.10
C SER A 71 8.94 -1.84 4.78
N THR A 72 8.20 -0.80 5.09
CA THR A 72 6.78 -0.63 4.74
C THR A 72 6.58 0.33 3.56
N VAL A 73 7.65 0.69 2.86
CA VAL A 73 7.60 1.59 1.70
C VAL A 73 6.54 1.13 0.69
N PRO A 74 5.73 2.05 0.13
CA PRO A 74 4.78 1.70 -0.91
C PRO A 74 5.47 1.06 -2.12
N ILE A 75 4.93 -0.06 -2.63
CA ILE A 75 5.44 -0.76 -3.81
C ILE A 75 4.35 -0.85 -4.86
N LEU A 76 4.63 -0.29 -6.05
CA LEU A 76 3.86 -0.47 -7.27
C LEU A 76 4.59 -1.50 -8.15
N MET A 77 3.98 -2.67 -8.34
CA MET A 77 4.54 -3.70 -9.21
C MET A 77 4.18 -3.43 -10.67
N LEU A 78 5.16 -3.58 -11.58
CA LEU A 78 4.93 -3.64 -13.02
C LEU A 78 4.94 -5.10 -13.46
N THR A 79 3.95 -5.56 -14.19
CA THR A 79 3.85 -6.97 -14.58
C THR A 79 3.39 -7.14 -16.02
N ALA A 80 4.01 -8.05 -16.75
CA ALA A 80 3.51 -8.53 -18.05
C ALA A 80 2.49 -9.68 -17.87
N LEU A 81 2.39 -10.22 -16.65
CA LEU A 81 1.53 -11.35 -16.33
C LEU A 81 0.08 -10.89 -16.25
N GLY A 82 -0.75 -11.34 -17.17
CA GLY A 82 -2.16 -10.96 -17.29
C GLY A 82 -3.11 -11.86 -16.51
N GLU A 83 -2.63 -12.95 -15.91
CA GLU A 83 -3.47 -13.89 -15.21
C GLU A 83 -3.80 -13.42 -13.80
N GLU A 84 -5.03 -13.64 -13.40
CA GLU A 84 -5.59 -13.25 -12.12
C GLU A 84 -4.82 -13.83 -10.92
N VAL A 85 -4.27 -15.05 -11.10
CA VAL A 85 -3.47 -15.76 -10.11
C VAL A 85 -2.18 -15.01 -9.79
N ASP A 86 -1.51 -14.44 -10.80
CA ASP A 86 -0.25 -13.72 -10.62
C ASP A 86 -0.43 -12.40 -9.87
N ARG A 87 -1.59 -11.74 -10.07
CA ARG A 87 -1.93 -10.51 -9.34
C ARG A 87 -2.24 -10.78 -7.87
N ILE A 88 -2.94 -11.88 -7.58
CA ILE A 88 -3.24 -12.28 -6.20
C ILE A 88 -1.94 -12.67 -5.50
N LEU A 89 -1.07 -13.44 -6.16
CA LEU A 89 0.23 -13.83 -5.61
C LEU A 89 1.09 -12.60 -5.30
N GLY A 90 1.10 -11.61 -6.20
CA GLY A 90 1.86 -10.39 -6.00
C GLY A 90 1.40 -9.55 -4.82
N LEU A 91 0.11 -9.46 -4.63
CA LEU A 91 -0.46 -8.81 -3.46
C LEU A 91 -0.16 -9.64 -2.21
N GLU A 92 -0.30 -10.95 -2.23
CA GLU A 92 0.03 -11.82 -1.10
C GLU A 92 1.50 -11.70 -0.67
N LEU A 93 2.42 -11.45 -1.61
CA LEU A 93 3.83 -11.20 -1.33
C LEU A 93 4.13 -9.79 -0.82
N GLY A 94 3.15 -8.89 -0.84
CA GLY A 94 3.26 -7.61 -0.15
C GLY A 94 3.30 -6.35 -0.99
N ALA A 95 3.00 -6.41 -2.29
CA ALA A 95 2.80 -5.23 -3.10
C ALA A 95 1.57 -4.43 -2.66
N ASP A 96 1.59 -3.10 -2.78
CA ASP A 96 0.46 -2.24 -2.43
C ASP A 96 -0.46 -1.99 -3.61
N ASP A 97 0.10 -2.04 -4.83
CA ASP A 97 -0.62 -1.90 -6.08
C ASP A 97 0.18 -2.57 -7.22
N TYR A 98 -0.48 -2.81 -8.35
CA TYR A 98 0.15 -3.37 -9.55
C TYR A 98 -0.36 -2.66 -10.80
N LEU A 99 0.46 -2.70 -11.86
CA LEU A 99 0.16 -2.14 -13.17
C LEU A 99 0.62 -3.10 -14.26
N THR A 100 -0.31 -3.53 -15.11
CA THR A 100 -0.01 -4.48 -16.20
C THR A 100 0.63 -3.79 -17.39
N LYS A 101 1.71 -4.37 -17.92
CA LYS A 101 2.32 -3.98 -19.19
C LYS A 101 1.46 -4.55 -20.36
N PRO A 102 1.20 -3.77 -21.44
CA PRO A 102 1.62 -2.38 -21.63
C PRO A 102 0.71 -1.38 -20.89
N PHE A 103 1.31 -0.33 -20.35
CA PHE A 103 0.60 0.72 -19.63
C PHE A 103 0.91 2.11 -20.20
N SER A 104 0.06 3.07 -19.94
CA SER A 104 0.35 4.46 -20.24
C SER A 104 1.08 5.15 -19.08
N THR A 105 2.00 6.08 -19.41
CA THR A 105 2.64 6.93 -18.39
C THR A 105 1.61 7.67 -17.52
N ARG A 106 0.48 8.07 -18.13
CA ARG A 106 -0.62 8.73 -17.41
C ARG A 106 -1.24 7.83 -16.34
N GLU A 107 -1.44 6.55 -16.65
CA GLU A 107 -1.97 5.57 -15.69
C GLU A 107 -0.98 5.33 -14.56
N LEU A 108 0.31 5.11 -14.88
CA LEU A 108 1.34 4.94 -13.87
C LEU A 108 1.41 6.16 -12.93
N LEU A 109 1.42 7.38 -13.48
CA LEU A 109 1.43 8.61 -12.67
C LEU A 109 0.15 8.76 -11.82
N ALA A 110 -1.01 8.30 -12.31
CA ALA A 110 -2.25 8.32 -11.54
C ALA A 110 -2.16 7.37 -10.34
N ARG A 111 -1.67 6.14 -10.54
CA ARG A 111 -1.45 5.13 -9.46
C ARG A 111 -0.39 5.60 -8.47
N LEU A 112 0.72 6.14 -8.96
CA LEU A 112 1.78 6.69 -8.13
C LEU A 112 1.27 7.83 -7.24
N ARG A 113 0.48 8.75 -7.82
CA ARG A 113 -0.18 9.81 -7.05
C ARG A 113 -1.16 9.26 -6.02
N ALA A 114 -1.91 8.23 -6.36
CA ALA A 114 -2.83 7.57 -5.43
C ALA A 114 -2.08 6.94 -4.25
N LEU A 115 -0.94 6.27 -4.50
CA LEU A 115 -0.05 5.75 -3.47
C LEU A 115 0.53 6.86 -2.57
N LEU A 116 0.85 8.03 -3.14
CA LEU A 116 1.54 9.12 -2.45
C LEU A 116 0.62 10.26 -1.97
N ARG A 117 -0.68 10.23 -2.29
CA ARG A 117 -1.63 11.35 -2.09
C ARG A 117 -1.69 11.87 -0.66
N ARG A 118 -1.50 11.02 0.34
CA ARG A 118 -1.59 11.41 1.75
C ARG A 118 -0.28 11.83 2.39
N VAL A 119 0.86 11.55 1.81
CA VAL A 119 2.14 12.09 2.29
C VAL A 119 2.16 13.63 2.22
N LYS A 120 1.35 14.24 1.33
CA LYS A 120 1.30 15.70 1.14
C LYS A 120 0.13 16.41 1.83
N LEU A 121 -0.96 15.73 2.18
CA LEU A 121 -2.15 16.37 2.78
C LEU A 121 -1.98 16.71 4.26
N ASP A 122 -0.92 16.24 4.92
CA ASP A 122 -0.71 16.41 6.36
C ASP A 122 -0.04 17.73 6.79
N ARG A 123 0.15 18.69 5.89
CA ARG A 123 0.90 19.91 6.21
C ARG A 123 0.08 21.20 6.36
N GLY A 124 -1.25 21.16 6.57
CA GLY A 124 -1.91 22.46 6.54
C GLY A 124 -3.34 22.66 7.05
N ASP A 125 -3.90 21.82 7.93
CA ASP A 125 -5.25 22.08 8.44
C ASP A 125 -5.33 21.94 9.97
N PRO A 126 -5.69 23.01 10.72
CA PRO A 126 -5.69 23.00 12.20
C PRO A 126 -6.85 22.23 12.85
N GLU A 127 -7.80 21.67 12.09
CA GLU A 127 -8.88 20.80 12.60
C GLU A 127 -8.63 19.30 12.36
N LYS A 128 -7.43 18.90 11.98
CA LYS A 128 -7.13 17.47 11.73
C LYS A 128 -7.08 16.68 13.04
N ILE A 129 -7.81 15.57 13.03
CA ILE A 129 -7.65 14.51 14.00
C ILE A 129 -6.25 13.89 13.80
N ASP A 130 -5.32 14.20 14.70
CA ASP A 130 -3.93 13.74 14.61
C ASP A 130 -3.80 12.24 14.97
N SER A 131 -4.80 11.66 15.61
CA SER A 131 -4.82 10.26 15.99
C SER A 131 -6.23 9.67 16.03
N LEU A 132 -6.34 8.37 15.73
CA LEU A 132 -7.55 7.59 15.92
C LEU A 132 -7.31 6.57 17.02
N GLN A 133 -8.27 6.40 17.92
CA GLN A 133 -8.19 5.43 19.00
C GLN A 133 -9.51 4.67 19.18
N ALA A 134 -9.40 3.35 19.32
CA ALA A 134 -10.54 2.47 19.58
C ALA A 134 -10.06 1.27 20.42
N GLY A 135 -10.44 1.26 21.69
CA GLY A 135 -9.92 0.28 22.64
C GLY A 135 -8.41 0.40 22.80
N ASP A 136 -7.70 -0.69 22.57
CA ASP A 136 -6.24 -0.76 22.60
C ASP A 136 -5.56 -0.42 21.27
N LEU A 137 -6.33 -0.25 20.17
CA LEU A 137 -5.81 0.21 18.88
C LEU A 137 -5.66 1.73 18.84
N ARG A 138 -4.48 2.21 18.47
CA ARG A 138 -4.18 3.62 18.27
C ARG A 138 -3.41 3.82 16.97
N LEU A 139 -3.87 4.75 16.16
CA LEU A 139 -3.19 5.23 14.96
C LEU A 139 -2.76 6.68 15.14
N ASP A 140 -1.49 6.96 14.98
CA ASP A 140 -0.94 8.30 14.82
C ASP A 140 -0.94 8.63 13.32
N LEU A 141 -1.81 9.53 12.90
CA LEU A 141 -2.01 9.85 11.50
C LEU A 141 -0.89 10.75 10.95
N VAL A 142 -0.20 11.49 11.83
CA VAL A 142 0.90 12.38 11.47
C VAL A 142 2.18 11.58 11.20
N THR A 143 2.54 10.69 12.14
CA THR A 143 3.75 9.87 12.03
C THR A 143 3.52 8.54 11.30
N ARG A 144 2.25 8.23 10.97
CA ARG A 144 1.81 6.96 10.36
C ARG A 144 2.20 5.72 11.16
N ARG A 145 2.20 5.83 12.47
CA ARG A 145 2.47 4.72 13.39
C ARG A 145 1.17 4.14 13.93
N ALA A 146 1.13 2.84 14.07
CA ALA A 146 0.01 2.10 14.62
C ALA A 146 0.45 1.33 15.86
N PHE A 147 -0.44 1.20 16.84
CA PHE A 147 -0.16 0.51 18.10
C PHE A 147 -1.35 -0.35 18.52
N LYS A 148 -1.06 -1.52 19.13
CA LYS A 148 -2.03 -2.30 19.87
C LYS A 148 -1.54 -2.41 21.31
N GLY A 149 -2.25 -1.76 22.24
CA GLY A 149 -1.75 -1.56 23.59
C GLY A 149 -0.45 -0.76 23.61
N HIS A 150 0.63 -1.39 24.06
CA HIS A 150 1.98 -0.80 24.06
C HIS A 150 2.84 -1.20 22.87
N ASP A 151 2.42 -2.18 22.09
CA ASP A 151 3.19 -2.74 21.00
C ASP A 151 2.95 -1.95 19.70
N GLU A 152 4.04 -1.58 19.02
CA GLU A 152 3.96 -0.94 17.72
C GLU A 152 3.69 -1.98 16.63
N LEU A 153 2.66 -1.73 15.83
CA LEU A 153 2.28 -2.57 14.71
C LEU A 153 2.99 -2.11 13.43
N THR A 154 3.66 -3.03 12.77
CA THR A 154 4.24 -2.78 11.44
C THR A 154 3.16 -2.94 10.38
N LEU A 155 2.51 -1.83 9.99
CA LEU A 155 1.52 -1.82 8.93
C LEU A 155 2.15 -1.37 7.60
N ARG A 156 1.82 -2.08 6.51
CA ARG A 156 2.13 -1.65 5.15
C ARG A 156 1.35 -0.38 4.81
N TYR A 157 1.78 0.31 3.76
CA TYR A 157 1.16 1.58 3.39
C TYR A 157 -0.37 1.47 3.23
N LYS A 158 -0.86 0.51 2.44
CA LYS A 158 -2.30 0.31 2.20
C LYS A 158 -3.05 -0.26 3.40
N GLU A 159 -2.41 -1.05 4.23
CA GLU A 159 -3.00 -1.52 5.49
C GLU A 159 -3.28 -0.35 6.44
N PHE A 160 -2.32 0.57 6.57
CA PHE A 160 -2.51 1.77 7.39
C PHE A 160 -3.65 2.66 6.85
N GLU A 161 -3.70 2.90 5.52
CA GLU A 161 -4.76 3.67 4.88
C GLU A 161 -6.14 3.04 5.12
N LEU A 162 -6.24 1.72 4.92
CA LEU A 162 -7.49 0.98 5.07
C LEU A 162 -7.98 0.99 6.51
N LEU A 163 -7.07 0.74 7.47
CA LEU A 163 -7.40 0.77 8.89
C LEU A 163 -7.82 2.18 9.34
N SER A 164 -7.07 3.20 8.93
CA SER A 164 -7.38 4.62 9.20
C SER A 164 -8.76 5.00 8.70
N PHE A 165 -9.09 4.61 7.46
CA PHE A 165 -10.40 4.92 6.89
C PHE A 165 -11.54 4.18 7.61
N LEU A 166 -11.37 2.91 7.92
CA LEU A 166 -12.35 2.13 8.66
C LEU A 166 -12.55 2.66 10.10
N MET A 167 -11.46 3.01 10.79
CA MET A 167 -11.52 3.59 12.14
C MET A 167 -12.13 4.99 12.18
N SER A 168 -12.07 5.74 11.07
CA SER A 168 -12.73 7.06 10.99
C SER A 168 -14.25 6.96 10.88
N GLN A 169 -14.81 5.78 10.62
CA GLN A 169 -16.25 5.54 10.46
C GLN A 169 -16.71 4.33 11.31
N PRO A 170 -16.55 4.40 12.65
CA PRO A 170 -16.87 3.27 13.52
C PRO A 170 -18.35 2.90 13.44
N GLY A 171 -18.64 1.61 13.39
CA GLY A 171 -19.99 1.07 13.31
C GLY A 171 -20.64 1.11 11.92
N LYS A 172 -20.15 1.93 10.97
CA LYS A 172 -20.67 2.01 9.62
C LYS A 172 -20.23 0.79 8.80
N ALA A 173 -21.18 0.16 8.11
CA ALA A 173 -20.87 -0.81 7.06
C ALA A 173 -20.43 -0.03 5.81
N VAL A 174 -19.17 -0.14 5.43
CA VAL A 174 -18.58 0.53 4.27
C VAL A 174 -18.58 -0.41 3.08
N ALA A 175 -19.13 0.05 1.95
CA ALA A 175 -19.16 -0.74 0.74
C ALA A 175 -17.76 -0.98 0.16
N ARG A 176 -17.57 -2.16 -0.49
CA ARG A 176 -16.28 -2.51 -1.12
C ARG A 176 -15.80 -1.44 -2.10
N ALA A 177 -16.72 -0.93 -2.94
CA ALA A 177 -16.40 0.12 -3.90
C ALA A 177 -15.95 1.42 -3.21
N GLU A 178 -16.59 1.82 -2.10
CA GLU A 178 -16.20 2.99 -1.31
C GLU A 178 -14.82 2.82 -0.69
N LEU A 179 -14.50 1.62 -0.16
CA LEU A 179 -13.17 1.31 0.37
C LEU A 179 -12.09 1.39 -0.72
N PHE A 180 -12.38 0.84 -1.90
CA PHE A 180 -11.48 0.94 -3.04
C PHE A 180 -11.22 2.39 -3.44
N ASP A 181 -12.30 3.14 -3.66
CA ASP A 181 -12.23 4.53 -4.07
C ASP A 181 -11.40 5.38 -3.10
N LYS A 182 -11.61 5.17 -1.80
CA LYS A 182 -10.92 5.93 -0.75
C LYS A 182 -9.46 5.51 -0.56
N VAL A 183 -9.14 4.22 -0.68
CA VAL A 183 -7.79 3.70 -0.38
C VAL A 183 -6.93 3.62 -1.65
N TRP A 184 -7.49 3.23 -2.80
CA TRP A 184 -6.76 3.09 -4.07
C TRP A 184 -7.04 4.21 -5.07
N GLY A 185 -8.18 4.89 -4.98
CA GLY A 185 -8.58 6.00 -5.85
C GLY A 185 -9.66 5.62 -6.86
N THR A 186 -10.38 6.64 -7.37
CA THR A 186 -11.51 6.48 -8.30
C THR A 186 -11.15 5.87 -9.65
N ASP A 187 -9.89 6.01 -10.08
CA ASP A 187 -9.40 5.49 -11.37
C ASP A 187 -8.90 4.04 -11.28
N TRP A 188 -9.21 3.36 -10.18
CA TRP A 188 -8.81 1.98 -9.99
C TRP A 188 -9.59 1.04 -10.92
N LEU A 189 -8.91 0.41 -11.86
CA LEU A 189 -9.43 -0.61 -12.78
C LEU A 189 -9.05 -2.04 -12.34
N GLY A 190 -8.52 -2.21 -11.13
CA GLY A 190 -8.02 -3.48 -10.61
C GLY A 190 -9.10 -4.37 -9.98
N ASP A 191 -8.67 -5.58 -9.58
CA ASP A 191 -9.54 -6.60 -8.99
C ASP A 191 -9.96 -6.24 -7.55
N THR A 192 -11.23 -6.45 -7.23
CA THR A 192 -11.79 -6.24 -5.89
C THR A 192 -11.24 -7.21 -4.83
N ARG A 193 -10.56 -8.30 -5.24
CA ARG A 193 -9.90 -9.26 -4.33
C ARG A 193 -8.70 -8.67 -3.60
N THR A 194 -8.08 -7.63 -4.16
CA THR A 194 -7.01 -6.86 -3.49
C THR A 194 -7.43 -6.39 -2.10
N LEU A 195 -8.68 -5.95 -1.95
CA LEU A 195 -9.22 -5.52 -0.67
C LEU A 195 -9.24 -6.66 0.35
N ASP A 196 -9.68 -7.86 -0.07
CA ASP A 196 -9.82 -9.00 0.84
C ASP A 196 -8.47 -9.48 1.37
N VAL A 197 -7.43 -9.43 0.54
CA VAL A 197 -6.06 -9.73 0.94
C VAL A 197 -5.57 -8.74 2.00
N HIS A 198 -5.76 -7.44 1.79
CA HIS A 198 -5.36 -6.42 2.77
C HIS A 198 -6.17 -6.50 4.08
N ILE A 199 -7.47 -6.81 4.00
CA ILE A 199 -8.29 -7.06 5.19
C ILE A 199 -7.78 -8.28 5.95
N ARG A 200 -7.39 -9.38 5.25
CA ARG A 200 -6.80 -10.56 5.91
C ARG A 200 -5.53 -10.18 6.66
N TRP A 201 -4.59 -9.48 6.03
CA TRP A 201 -3.35 -9.06 6.68
C TRP A 201 -3.57 -8.10 7.85
N LEU A 202 -4.54 -7.19 7.75
CA LEU A 202 -4.90 -6.35 8.87
C LEU A 202 -5.41 -7.19 10.05
N ARG A 203 -6.30 -8.14 9.79
CA ARG A 203 -6.81 -9.04 10.84
C ARG A 203 -5.68 -9.83 11.50
N GLU A 204 -4.73 -10.35 10.72
CA GLU A 204 -3.55 -11.06 11.24
C GLU A 204 -2.71 -10.21 12.22
N LYS A 205 -2.78 -8.88 12.11
CA LYS A 205 -2.01 -7.94 12.94
C LYS A 205 -2.79 -7.33 14.11
N ILE A 206 -4.10 -7.13 13.95
CA ILE A 206 -4.89 -6.42 14.96
C ILE A 206 -5.85 -7.30 15.75
N GLU A 207 -6.26 -8.44 15.19
CA GLU A 207 -7.19 -9.35 15.87
C GLU A 207 -6.45 -10.37 16.73
N ASP A 208 -7.05 -10.78 17.83
CA ASP A 208 -6.50 -11.90 18.63
C ASP A 208 -6.74 -13.23 17.94
N THR A 209 -7.88 -13.36 17.25
CA THR A 209 -8.23 -14.52 16.41
C THR A 209 -8.68 -14.03 15.04
N PRO A 210 -7.80 -14.04 14.01
CA PRO A 210 -8.11 -13.49 12.69
C PRO A 210 -9.32 -14.12 11.98
N SER A 211 -9.64 -15.38 12.28
CA SER A 211 -10.83 -16.10 11.76
C SER A 211 -12.14 -15.67 12.41
N GLU A 212 -12.07 -15.09 13.63
CA GLU A 212 -13.21 -14.58 14.40
C GLU A 212 -13.01 -13.09 14.71
N PRO A 213 -13.02 -12.22 13.70
CA PRO A 213 -12.59 -10.83 13.86
C PRO A 213 -13.59 -10.01 14.68
N HIS A 214 -13.07 -9.30 15.67
CA HIS A 214 -13.82 -8.36 16.50
C HIS A 214 -13.80 -6.95 15.95
N TYR A 215 -12.61 -6.45 15.54
CA TYR A 215 -12.43 -5.07 15.03
C TYR A 215 -12.94 -4.90 13.61
N ILE A 216 -12.53 -5.76 12.66
CA ILE A 216 -12.91 -5.64 11.26
C ILE A 216 -13.88 -6.77 10.90
N GLN A 217 -15.16 -6.50 10.94
CA GLN A 217 -16.22 -7.46 10.62
C GLN A 217 -16.59 -7.44 9.14
N THR A 218 -16.85 -8.63 8.57
CA THR A 218 -17.41 -8.75 7.22
C THR A 218 -18.94 -8.54 7.28
N VAL A 219 -19.44 -7.58 6.49
CA VAL A 219 -20.87 -7.38 6.27
C VAL A 219 -21.24 -8.01 4.93
N ARG A 220 -21.83 -9.21 4.96
CA ARG A 220 -22.15 -10.00 3.76
C ARG A 220 -22.96 -9.18 2.76
N GLY A 221 -22.57 -9.21 1.50
CA GLY A 221 -23.22 -8.46 0.42
C GLY A 221 -22.95 -6.95 0.39
N VAL A 222 -22.21 -6.40 1.38
CA VAL A 222 -21.88 -4.96 1.46
C VAL A 222 -20.37 -4.73 1.40
N GLY A 223 -19.64 -5.18 2.41
CA GLY A 223 -18.21 -4.90 2.55
C GLY A 223 -17.72 -5.14 3.97
N TYR A 224 -17.15 -4.13 4.61
CA TYR A 224 -16.53 -4.25 5.93
C TYR A 224 -16.98 -3.15 6.88
N ARG A 225 -16.91 -3.46 8.19
CA ARG A 225 -17.27 -2.57 9.28
C ARG A 225 -16.18 -2.61 10.34
N PHE A 226 -15.75 -1.46 10.82
CA PHE A 226 -14.93 -1.37 12.03
C PHE A 226 -15.85 -1.28 13.26
N VAL A 227 -15.63 -2.15 14.21
CA VAL A 227 -16.37 -2.17 15.49
C VAL A 227 -15.35 -1.89 16.61
N PRO A 228 -15.43 -0.72 17.26
CA PRO A 228 -14.61 -0.49 18.44
C PRO A 228 -15.02 -1.48 19.55
N PRO A 229 -14.07 -2.01 20.35
CA PRO A 229 -14.43 -2.84 21.49
C PRO A 229 -15.31 -2.02 22.46
N GLU A 230 -16.26 -2.71 23.10
CA GLU A 230 -17.03 -2.10 24.18
C GLU A 230 -16.07 -1.59 25.24
N LYS A 231 -16.27 -0.34 25.70
CA LYS A 231 -15.48 0.17 26.83
C LYS A 231 -15.73 -0.77 28.01
N ALA A 232 -14.68 -1.44 28.45
CA ALA A 232 -14.73 -2.11 29.74
C ALA A 232 -15.13 -1.05 30.78
N GLY A 233 -16.33 -1.21 31.34
CA GLY A 233 -16.91 -0.31 32.34
C GLY A 233 -16.15 -0.37 33.66
#